data_0fd631d58ecb0bb4b45b46be89f18b20
#
_entry.id   0fd631d58ecb0bb4b45b46be89f18b20
#
_cell.length_a   1.000
_cell.length_b   1.000
_cell.length_c   1.000
_cell.angle_alpha   90.00
_cell.angle_beta   90.00
_cell.angle_gamma   90.00
#
_symmetry.space_group_name_H-M   'P 1'
#
loop_
_entity.id
_entity.type
_entity.pdbx_description
1 polymer ?
#
loop_
_entity_poly.entity_id
_entity_poly.type
_entity_poly.pdbx_seq_one_letter_code
_entity_poly.pdbx_strand_id
1 'polypeptide(L)'
;NKNEMQIYKKLVQGILRVYFWNMKIGIIKEYKNPPDKRVVFSPSMCLETKKKFPQIEFFVERSDIRCFTDSEYESIGVKVVSDMSDCEVLIGVKEVPIEKLILGKKYFFFSHTIKKQSYNKKLLQQILKLKIDLFDHETIVDKSNNRLIGFGYYAGVIGAYNGFRTFG
;
A
#
# COMPACT_ATOMS: atom_id res chain seq x y z
N ASN A 1 -1.82 -35.67 -24.05
CA ASN A 1 -0.47 -35.76 -24.63
C ASN A 1 0.47 -34.82 -23.86
N LYS A 2 1.68 -35.31 -23.42
CA LYS A 2 2.63 -34.52 -22.61
C LYS A 2 3.05 -33.21 -23.31
N ASN A 3 3.12 -33.20 -24.62
CA ASN A 3 3.47 -32.01 -25.41
C ASN A 3 2.37 -30.93 -25.40
N GLU A 4 1.12 -31.29 -25.46
CA GLU A 4 -0.02 -30.38 -25.39
C GLU A 4 -0.10 -29.73 -24.02
N MET A 5 0.13 -30.50 -22.95
CA MET A 5 0.18 -29.98 -21.58
C MET A 5 1.35 -28.97 -21.37
N GLN A 6 2.50 -29.23 -22.01
CA GLN A 6 3.64 -28.26 -21.94
C GLN A 6 3.35 -26.99 -22.75
N ILE A 7 2.70 -27.11 -23.91
CA ILE A 7 2.29 -25.93 -24.71
C ILE A 7 1.25 -25.13 -23.94
N TYR A 8 0.25 -25.78 -23.30
CA TYR A 8 -0.75 -25.11 -22.49
C TYR A 8 -0.14 -24.39 -21.29
N LYS A 9 0.80 -25.04 -20.58
CA LYS A 9 1.55 -24.38 -19.48
C LYS A 9 2.35 -23.18 -19.94
N LYS A 10 3.03 -23.25 -21.08
CA LYS A 10 3.77 -22.12 -21.67
C LYS A 10 2.84 -21.00 -22.14
N LEU A 11 1.68 -21.32 -22.71
CA LEU A 11 0.65 -20.35 -23.13
C LEU A 11 0.04 -19.66 -21.91
N VAL A 12 -0.34 -20.42 -20.88
CA VAL A 12 -0.88 -19.87 -19.63
C VAL A 12 0.17 -19.04 -18.90
N GLN A 13 1.43 -19.49 -18.84
CA GLN A 13 2.54 -18.67 -18.31
C GLN A 13 2.82 -17.43 -19.15
N GLY A 14 2.70 -17.53 -20.48
CA GLY A 14 2.82 -16.38 -21.39
C GLY A 14 1.68 -15.39 -21.21
N ILE A 15 0.44 -15.87 -21.11
CA ILE A 15 -0.75 -15.03 -20.86
C ILE A 15 -0.65 -14.37 -19.48
N LEU A 16 -0.32 -15.12 -18.43
CA LEU A 16 -0.08 -14.56 -17.10
C LEU A 16 1.08 -13.55 -17.12
N ARG A 17 2.14 -13.80 -17.90
CA ARG A 17 3.27 -12.89 -18.05
C ARG A 17 2.89 -11.59 -18.77
N VAL A 18 1.98 -11.65 -19.75
CA VAL A 18 1.47 -10.46 -20.46
C VAL A 18 0.51 -9.65 -19.59
N TYR A 19 -0.31 -10.31 -18.75
CA TYR A 19 -1.21 -9.59 -17.82
C TYR A 19 -0.52 -9.03 -16.58
N PHE A 20 0.69 -9.51 -16.23
CA PHE A 20 1.47 -9.05 -15.08
C PHE A 20 2.72 -8.23 -15.46
N TRP A 21 2.87 -7.82 -16.73
CA TRP A 21 4.04 -7.06 -17.14
C TRP A 21 3.87 -5.59 -16.76
N ASN A 22 4.75 -5.15 -15.82
CA ASN A 22 4.89 -3.79 -15.34
C ASN A 22 3.72 -3.25 -14.50
N MET A 23 3.33 -3.97 -13.42
CA MET A 23 2.45 -3.39 -12.42
C MET A 23 3.18 -2.23 -11.71
N LYS A 24 2.67 -1.02 -11.89
CA LYS A 24 3.18 0.18 -11.23
C LYS A 24 2.48 0.35 -9.88
N ILE A 25 3.26 0.24 -8.79
CA ILE A 25 2.80 0.44 -7.42
C ILE A 25 3.34 1.76 -6.89
N GLY A 26 2.46 2.65 -6.53
CA GLY A 26 2.78 3.95 -5.92
C GLY A 26 2.66 3.90 -4.40
N ILE A 27 3.74 4.16 -3.70
CA ILE A 27 3.76 4.36 -2.25
C ILE A 27 3.45 5.82 -2.01
N ILE A 28 2.22 6.10 -1.56
CA ILE A 28 1.76 7.47 -1.31
C ILE A 28 2.28 7.97 0.04
N LYS A 29 2.52 9.27 0.12
CA LYS A 29 2.84 9.92 1.40
C LYS A 29 1.60 9.98 2.29
N GLU A 30 1.83 10.08 3.59
CA GLU A 30 0.75 10.29 4.54
C GLU A 30 0.37 11.78 4.60
N TYR A 31 -0.94 12.04 4.58
CA TYR A 31 -1.49 13.41 4.56
C TYR A 31 -2.07 13.83 5.92
N LYS A 32 -1.71 13.10 6.98
CA LYS A 32 -2.26 13.32 8.33
C LYS A 32 -1.65 14.54 9.03
N ASN A 33 -2.47 15.17 9.86
CA ASN A 33 -2.03 16.15 10.83
C ASN A 33 -2.51 15.70 12.24
N PRO A 34 -1.62 15.47 13.21
CA PRO A 34 -0.15 15.62 13.13
C PRO A 34 0.48 14.65 12.11
N PRO A 35 1.70 14.97 11.61
CA PRO A 35 2.34 14.20 10.55
C PRO A 35 2.56 12.73 10.93
N ASP A 36 2.15 11.82 10.06
CA ASP A 36 2.45 10.40 10.15
C ASP A 36 3.70 10.10 9.30
N LYS A 37 4.75 9.61 9.94
CA LYS A 37 6.05 9.35 9.28
C LYS A 37 6.18 7.93 8.75
N ARG A 38 5.18 7.07 8.98
CA ARG A 38 5.23 5.67 8.57
C ARG A 38 5.17 5.52 7.06
N VAL A 39 5.68 4.40 6.59
CA VAL A 39 5.58 3.94 5.20
C VAL A 39 5.11 2.50 5.18
N VAL A 40 4.45 2.08 4.12
CA VAL A 40 4.04 0.68 3.93
C VAL A 40 5.22 -0.16 3.47
N PHE A 41 6.06 0.37 2.58
CA PHE A 41 7.26 -0.28 2.10
C PHE A 41 8.48 0.60 2.38
N SER A 42 9.43 0.08 3.17
CA SER A 42 10.76 0.68 3.29
C SER A 42 11.55 0.47 1.98
N PRO A 43 12.64 1.23 1.75
CA PRO A 43 13.52 0.99 0.62
C PRO A 43 13.99 -0.48 0.51
N SER A 44 14.39 -1.08 1.61
CA SER A 44 14.82 -2.49 1.65
C SER A 44 13.69 -3.45 1.26
N MET A 45 12.47 -3.22 1.72
CA MET A 45 11.30 -4.04 1.34
C MET A 45 10.93 -3.90 -0.14
N CYS A 46 11.06 -2.71 -0.71
CA CYS A 46 10.89 -2.51 -2.16
C CYS A 46 11.88 -3.36 -2.94
N LEU A 47 13.16 -3.36 -2.52
CA LEU A 47 14.22 -4.15 -3.16
C LEU A 47 13.96 -5.66 -3.06
N GLU A 48 13.59 -6.15 -1.88
CA GLU A 48 13.25 -7.56 -1.67
C GLU A 48 12.03 -7.99 -2.48
N THR A 49 11.00 -7.15 -2.50
CA THR A 49 9.78 -7.42 -3.27
C THR A 49 10.07 -7.47 -4.75
N LYS A 50 10.89 -6.54 -5.27
CA LYS A 50 11.30 -6.53 -6.68
C LYS A 50 12.13 -7.76 -7.07
N LYS A 51 12.95 -8.30 -6.16
CA LYS A 51 13.66 -9.58 -6.38
C LYS A 51 12.70 -10.76 -6.52
N LYS A 52 11.63 -10.82 -5.74
CA LYS A 52 10.62 -11.88 -5.79
C LYS A 52 9.64 -11.72 -6.96
N PHE A 53 9.33 -10.46 -7.29
CA PHE A 53 8.35 -10.08 -8.30
C PHE A 53 8.96 -9.03 -9.25
N PRO A 54 9.81 -9.45 -10.21
CA PRO A 54 10.54 -8.54 -11.09
C PRO A 54 9.64 -7.65 -11.96
N GLN A 55 8.39 -8.06 -12.15
CA GLN A 55 7.36 -7.32 -12.91
C GLN A 55 6.78 -6.12 -12.15
N ILE A 56 7.09 -5.95 -10.86
CA ILE A 56 6.63 -4.80 -10.08
C ILE A 56 7.60 -3.64 -10.23
N GLU A 57 7.08 -2.49 -10.60
CA GLU A 57 7.80 -1.22 -10.59
C GLU A 57 7.26 -0.35 -9.45
N PHE A 58 8.12 0.01 -8.49
CA PHE A 58 7.76 0.89 -7.40
C PHE A 58 8.01 2.34 -7.75
N PHE A 59 7.04 3.17 -7.40
CA PHE A 59 7.12 4.62 -7.36
C PHE A 59 6.87 5.07 -5.92
N VAL A 60 7.47 6.16 -5.51
CA VAL A 60 7.19 6.75 -4.21
C VAL A 60 6.85 8.23 -4.38
N GLU A 61 5.79 8.67 -3.73
CA GLU A 61 5.40 10.08 -3.75
C GLU A 61 6.41 10.91 -2.96
N ARG A 62 6.88 12.01 -3.54
CA ARG A 62 7.82 12.93 -2.90
C ARG A 62 7.33 13.37 -1.52
N SER A 63 8.21 13.29 -0.51
CA SER A 63 7.86 13.65 0.87
C SER A 63 9.09 14.01 1.68
N ASP A 64 8.98 15.08 2.44
CA ASP A 64 9.95 15.56 3.43
C ASP A 64 9.61 15.10 4.87
N ILE A 65 8.47 14.39 5.05
CA ILE A 65 7.94 14.02 6.38
C ILE A 65 8.19 12.57 6.75
N ARG A 66 8.18 11.63 5.78
CA ARG A 66 8.27 10.19 6.06
C ARG A 66 9.61 9.82 6.71
N CYS A 67 9.66 8.68 7.40
CA CYS A 67 10.86 8.20 8.10
C CYS A 67 12.03 7.79 7.19
N PHE A 68 11.81 7.61 5.89
CA PHE A 68 12.82 7.37 4.86
C PHE A 68 12.82 8.53 3.87
N THR A 69 13.99 9.02 3.52
CA THR A 69 14.17 10.15 2.60
C THR A 69 13.91 9.76 1.15
N ASP A 70 13.66 10.75 0.30
CA ASP A 70 13.54 10.56 -1.15
C ASP A 70 14.81 9.88 -1.70
N SER A 71 16.00 10.34 -1.29
CA SER A 71 17.28 9.80 -1.75
C SER A 71 17.52 8.34 -1.34
N GLU A 72 17.00 7.87 -0.21
CA GLU A 72 17.09 6.45 0.15
C GLU A 72 16.31 5.56 -0.81
N TYR A 73 15.16 6.00 -1.31
CA TYR A 73 14.41 5.29 -2.35
C TYR A 73 15.09 5.37 -3.72
N GLU A 74 15.61 6.54 -4.10
CA GLU A 74 16.32 6.75 -5.36
C GLU A 74 17.61 5.89 -5.44
N SER A 75 18.33 5.74 -4.32
CA SER A 75 19.56 4.94 -4.24
C SER A 75 19.37 3.47 -4.60
N ILE A 76 18.16 2.94 -4.46
CA ILE A 76 17.81 1.56 -4.82
C ILE A 76 17.03 1.46 -6.13
N GLY A 77 16.95 2.55 -6.89
CA GLY A 77 16.29 2.61 -8.20
C GLY A 77 14.76 2.69 -8.14
N VAL A 78 14.18 3.13 -7.02
CA VAL A 78 12.76 3.49 -6.93
C VAL A 78 12.60 4.95 -7.37
N LYS A 79 11.64 5.20 -8.26
CA LYS A 79 11.39 6.55 -8.79
C LYS A 79 10.61 7.39 -7.78
N VAL A 80 11.13 8.56 -7.45
CA VAL A 80 10.44 9.57 -6.65
C VAL A 80 9.68 10.52 -7.57
N VAL A 81 8.37 10.62 -7.39
CA VAL A 81 7.49 11.43 -8.24
C VAL A 81 6.52 12.27 -7.41
N SER A 82 6.01 13.34 -8.00
CA SER A 82 4.98 14.18 -7.36
C SER A 82 3.57 13.82 -7.83
N ASP A 83 3.44 13.16 -8.96
CA ASP A 83 2.18 12.70 -9.54
C ASP A 83 2.16 11.16 -9.60
N MET A 84 1.11 10.59 -9.02
CA MET A 84 0.89 9.14 -8.95
C MET A 84 -0.10 8.63 -10.00
N SER A 85 -0.52 9.45 -10.93
CA SER A 85 -1.55 9.11 -11.93
C SER A 85 -1.16 7.91 -12.80
N ASP A 86 0.12 7.70 -13.05
CA ASP A 86 0.64 6.55 -13.81
C ASP A 86 0.63 5.22 -13.04
N CYS A 87 0.46 5.24 -11.71
CA CYS A 87 0.43 4.03 -10.91
C CYS A 87 -0.97 3.39 -10.96
N GLU A 88 -1.03 2.07 -11.10
CA GLU A 88 -2.29 1.31 -11.10
C GLU A 88 -2.77 1.06 -9.66
N VAL A 89 -1.82 0.81 -8.78
CA VAL A 89 -2.04 0.51 -7.37
C VAL A 89 -1.40 1.60 -6.52
N LEU A 90 -2.15 2.15 -5.59
CA LEU A 90 -1.69 3.17 -4.66
C LEU A 90 -1.79 2.62 -3.23
N ILE A 91 -0.67 2.68 -2.49
CA ILE A 91 -0.60 2.08 -1.17
C ILE A 91 -0.08 3.07 -0.13
N GLY A 92 -0.82 3.22 0.96
CA GLY A 92 -0.51 4.07 2.10
C GLY A 92 -0.89 3.42 3.42
N VAL A 93 -0.62 4.08 4.53
CA VAL A 93 -1.00 3.61 5.87
C VAL A 93 -2.39 4.16 6.23
N LYS A 94 -2.59 5.46 6.10
CA LYS A 94 -3.81 6.16 6.50
C LYS A 94 -4.67 6.57 5.31
N GLU A 95 -5.88 7.00 5.61
CA GLU A 95 -6.83 7.46 4.61
C GLU A 95 -6.29 8.64 3.80
N VAL A 96 -6.51 8.57 2.50
CA VAL A 96 -6.15 9.61 1.53
C VAL A 96 -7.22 10.71 1.55
N PRO A 97 -6.84 12.00 1.54
CA PRO A 97 -7.80 13.09 1.38
C PRO A 97 -8.67 12.92 0.13
N ILE A 98 -9.94 13.27 0.25
CA ILE A 98 -10.95 13.05 -0.80
C ILE A 98 -10.53 13.69 -2.13
N GLU A 99 -9.93 14.88 -2.07
CA GLU A 99 -9.45 15.64 -3.23
C GLU A 99 -8.18 15.08 -3.89
N LYS A 100 -7.51 14.13 -3.21
CA LYS A 100 -6.31 13.45 -3.73
C LYS A 100 -6.61 12.06 -4.31
N LEU A 101 -7.84 11.60 -4.21
CA LEU A 101 -8.24 10.31 -4.75
C LEU A 101 -8.30 10.37 -6.29
N ILE A 102 -7.70 9.37 -6.95
CA ILE A 102 -7.60 9.27 -8.40
C ILE A 102 -8.62 8.25 -8.92
N LEU A 103 -9.36 8.64 -9.93
CA LEU A 103 -10.40 7.82 -10.58
C LEU A 103 -9.87 6.46 -11.04
N GLY A 104 -10.61 5.39 -10.73
CA GLY A 104 -10.39 4.04 -11.26
C GLY A 104 -9.14 3.33 -10.76
N LYS A 105 -8.46 3.85 -9.74
CA LYS A 105 -7.26 3.22 -9.18
C LYS A 105 -7.60 2.19 -8.11
N LYS A 106 -6.63 1.32 -7.81
CA LYS A 106 -6.67 0.40 -6.68
C LYS A 106 -5.95 1.02 -5.50
N TYR A 107 -6.62 1.12 -4.35
CA TYR A 107 -6.06 1.71 -3.14
C TYR A 107 -5.96 0.70 -2.01
N PHE A 108 -4.84 0.74 -1.29
CA PHE A 108 -4.59 -0.03 -0.07
C PHE A 108 -4.26 0.93 1.07
N PHE A 109 -5.13 1.05 2.07
CA PHE A 109 -4.90 1.84 3.30
C PHE A 109 -5.91 1.48 4.39
N PHE A 110 -5.70 1.96 5.62
CA PHE A 110 -6.68 1.87 6.71
C PHE A 110 -7.76 2.93 6.52
N SER A 111 -8.87 2.59 5.88
CA SER A 111 -9.95 3.54 5.60
C SER A 111 -10.89 3.74 6.80
N HIS A 112 -10.96 2.75 7.70
CA HIS A 112 -11.91 2.70 8.79
C HIS A 112 -13.39 2.78 8.37
N THR A 113 -13.72 2.67 7.09
CA THR A 113 -15.08 2.76 6.56
C THR A 113 -15.97 1.62 7.04
N ILE A 114 -15.39 0.45 7.32
CA ILE A 114 -16.11 -0.71 7.90
C ILE A 114 -16.75 -0.39 9.25
N LYS A 115 -16.21 0.58 9.99
CA LYS A 115 -16.74 1.00 11.30
C LYS A 115 -18.00 1.85 11.20
N LYS A 116 -18.41 2.23 10.00
CA LYS A 116 -19.62 3.02 9.69
C LYS A 116 -19.73 4.34 10.48
N GLN A 117 -18.59 4.94 10.84
CA GLN A 117 -18.54 6.22 11.54
C GLN A 117 -18.89 7.36 10.59
N SER A 118 -19.64 8.34 11.06
CA SER A 118 -20.20 9.41 10.22
C SER A 118 -19.15 10.22 9.46
N TYR A 119 -17.98 10.45 10.07
CA TYR A 119 -16.91 11.20 9.43
C TYR A 119 -16.28 10.46 8.23
N ASN A 120 -16.37 9.12 8.16
CA ASN A 120 -15.86 8.33 7.03
C ASN A 120 -16.88 8.19 5.89
N LYS A 121 -18.12 8.66 6.07
CA LYS A 121 -19.17 8.56 5.05
C LYS A 121 -18.78 9.25 3.75
N LYS A 122 -18.23 10.47 3.83
CA LYS A 122 -17.80 11.23 2.65
C LYS A 122 -16.69 10.53 1.87
N LEU A 123 -15.71 9.92 2.57
CA LEU A 123 -14.64 9.14 1.95
C LEU A 123 -15.21 7.96 1.18
N LEU A 124 -16.09 7.16 1.79
CA LEU A 124 -16.70 6.00 1.12
C LEU A 124 -17.53 6.43 -0.11
N GLN A 125 -18.32 7.50 0.00
CA GLN A 125 -19.09 8.03 -1.12
C GLN A 125 -18.20 8.45 -2.29
N GLN A 126 -17.06 9.08 -2.02
CA GLN A 126 -16.12 9.50 -3.06
C GLN A 126 -15.41 8.30 -3.70
N ILE A 127 -15.03 7.29 -2.91
CA ILE A 127 -14.46 6.03 -3.41
C ILE A 127 -15.41 5.38 -4.41
N LEU A 128 -16.69 5.27 -4.07
CA LEU A 128 -17.72 4.71 -4.97
C LEU A 128 -17.91 5.57 -6.23
N LYS A 129 -17.99 6.90 -6.07
CA LYS A 129 -18.13 7.85 -7.20
C LYS A 129 -16.96 7.75 -8.17
N LEU A 130 -15.74 7.60 -7.66
CA LEU A 130 -14.51 7.51 -8.45
C LEU A 130 -14.23 6.08 -8.94
N LYS A 131 -15.13 5.12 -8.71
CA LYS A 131 -14.95 3.71 -9.12
C LYS A 131 -13.59 3.15 -8.68
N ILE A 132 -13.21 3.46 -7.44
CA ILE A 132 -11.96 3.01 -6.82
C ILE A 132 -12.17 1.62 -6.25
N ASP A 133 -11.24 0.70 -6.52
CA ASP A 133 -11.14 -0.58 -5.82
C ASP A 133 -10.40 -0.35 -4.49
N LEU A 134 -11.13 -0.36 -3.36
CA LEU A 134 -10.54 -0.18 -2.04
C LEU A 134 -10.25 -1.53 -1.38
N PHE A 135 -8.99 -1.74 -1.02
CA PHE A 135 -8.51 -2.84 -0.19
C PHE A 135 -8.15 -2.30 1.20
N ASP A 136 -9.11 -2.31 2.11
CA ASP A 136 -8.88 -1.82 3.46
C ASP A 136 -7.97 -2.76 4.24
N HIS A 137 -6.83 -2.27 4.70
CA HIS A 137 -5.90 -3.05 5.53
C HIS A 137 -6.55 -3.66 6.77
N GLU A 138 -7.64 -3.06 7.26
CA GLU A 138 -8.39 -3.54 8.42
C GLU A 138 -9.15 -4.82 8.14
N THR A 139 -9.48 -5.10 6.87
CA THR A 139 -10.27 -6.26 6.43
C THR A 139 -9.44 -7.39 5.85
N ILE A 140 -8.12 -7.22 5.74
CA ILE A 140 -7.22 -8.27 5.26
C ILE A 140 -6.95 -9.24 6.39
N VAL A 141 -7.51 -10.46 6.27
CA VAL A 141 -7.48 -11.49 7.30
C VAL A 141 -6.95 -12.82 6.75
N ASP A 142 -6.48 -13.70 7.64
CA ASP A 142 -6.15 -15.08 7.32
C ASP A 142 -7.40 -15.98 7.30
N LYS A 143 -7.20 -17.28 7.05
CA LYS A 143 -8.27 -18.29 7.04
C LYS A 143 -9.01 -18.44 8.38
N SER A 144 -8.39 -18.03 9.47
CA SER A 144 -8.92 -18.05 10.84
C SER A 144 -9.53 -16.70 11.24
N ASN A 145 -9.69 -15.78 10.29
CA ASN A 145 -10.20 -14.42 10.50
C ASN A 145 -9.32 -13.53 11.40
N ASN A 146 -8.02 -13.85 11.53
CA ASN A 146 -7.06 -12.98 12.21
C ASN A 146 -6.57 -11.92 11.25
N ARG A 147 -6.48 -10.67 11.71
CA ARG A 147 -5.94 -9.56 10.92
C ARG A 147 -4.48 -9.82 10.55
N LEU A 148 -4.15 -9.73 9.27
CA LEU A 148 -2.78 -9.85 8.77
C LEU A 148 -1.99 -8.55 8.87
N ILE A 149 -2.68 -7.41 8.86
CA ILE A 149 -2.06 -6.08 8.93
C ILE A 149 -2.57 -5.36 10.17
N GLY A 150 -1.63 -4.99 11.06
CA GLY A 150 -1.98 -4.28 12.30
C GLY A 150 -0.72 -3.82 13.05
N PHE A 151 -0.90 -2.80 13.87
CA PHE A 151 0.15 -2.20 14.70
C PHE A 151 -0.04 -2.51 16.19
N GLY A 152 -0.98 -3.40 16.55
CA GLY A 152 -1.39 -3.66 17.94
C GLY A 152 -0.23 -4.05 18.85
N TYR A 153 0.64 -4.96 18.39
CA TYR A 153 1.81 -5.39 19.16
C TYR A 153 2.72 -4.21 19.51
N TYR A 154 3.16 -3.44 18.51
CA TYR A 154 4.04 -2.30 18.75
C TYR A 154 3.37 -1.17 19.53
N ALA A 155 2.07 -0.96 19.32
CA ALA A 155 1.30 0.00 20.11
C ALA A 155 1.27 -0.39 21.59
N GLY A 156 1.13 -1.69 21.89
CA GLY A 156 1.21 -2.22 23.26
C GLY A 156 2.58 -2.02 23.89
N VAL A 157 3.65 -2.36 23.18
CA VAL A 157 5.03 -2.17 23.66
C VAL A 157 5.32 -0.69 23.96
N ILE A 158 4.99 0.22 23.04
CA ILE A 158 5.20 1.65 23.24
C ILE A 158 4.29 2.21 24.35
N GLY A 159 3.05 1.73 24.43
CA GLY A 159 2.13 2.11 25.50
C GLY A 159 2.65 1.73 26.89
N ALA A 160 3.17 0.49 27.04
CA ALA A 160 3.78 0.03 28.27
C ALA A 160 5.03 0.86 28.62
N TYR A 161 5.93 1.07 27.65
CA TYR A 161 7.12 1.89 27.83
C TYR A 161 6.79 3.30 28.32
N ASN A 162 5.81 3.97 27.66
CA ASN A 162 5.39 5.31 28.05
C ASN A 162 4.73 5.32 29.44
N GLY A 163 3.97 4.27 29.78
CA GLY A 163 3.39 4.10 31.10
C GLY A 163 4.48 4.06 32.18
N PHE A 164 5.48 3.18 32.03
CA PHE A 164 6.61 3.09 32.96
C PHE A 164 7.38 4.42 33.05
N ARG A 165 7.63 5.09 31.93
CA ARG A 165 8.32 6.38 31.92
C ARG A 165 7.55 7.49 32.65
N THR A 166 6.24 7.41 32.72
CA THR A 166 5.39 8.41 33.40
C THR A 166 5.36 8.19 34.93
N PHE A 167 5.52 6.94 35.38
CA PHE A 167 5.49 6.56 36.79
C PHE A 167 6.90 6.44 37.44
N GLY A 168 7.97 6.46 36.68
CA GLY A 168 9.38 6.43 37.11
C GLY A 168 10.06 7.75 36.93
#